data_9227b7023da41bca79a81cf727d92e43
#
_entry.id   9227b7023da41bca79a81cf727d92e43
#
_cell.length_a   1.000
_cell.length_b   1.000
_cell.length_c   1.000
_cell.angle_alpha   90.00
_cell.angle_beta   90.00
_cell.angle_gamma   90.00
#
_symmetry.space_group_name_H-M   'P 1'
#
loop_
_entity.id
_entity.type
_entity.pdbx_description
1 polymer ?
#
loop_
_entity_poly.entity_id
_entity_poly.type
_entity_poly.pdbx_seq_one_letter_code
_entity_poly.pdbx_strand_id
1 'polypeptide(L)'
;GLGDVYKRQDAVSGNTFTITSSTISGTIGSSGIAVVYDAEPEGPSASVTPGSTNYNTDELTLTLNCKNAKNAQYSIDDGAFVNYTNGQKITIGTNLAYDTVTTVTVKASDGKTTSDPETYTYTKVDPNAVKVVAYDNSSTKWSKVNAYFWSDDNKEMTSWPGKKMTDKGNNIFDIEVPDGAKYVIFNNGDSQTDDLRIADGNKIYSNGSWQNYSTV
;
A
#
# COMPACT_ATOMS: atom_id res chain seq x y z
N GLY A 1 36.87 9.11 -30.54
CA GLY A 1 35.90 8.78 -29.53
C GLY A 1 36.56 7.99 -28.42
N LEU A 2 36.56 8.48 -27.21
CA LEU A 2 36.95 7.73 -26.02
C LEU A 2 35.93 6.57 -25.90
N GLY A 3 36.43 5.32 -26.00
CA GLY A 3 35.59 4.14 -25.84
C GLY A 3 34.98 4.12 -24.46
N ASP A 4 33.66 3.99 -24.41
CA ASP A 4 32.91 3.86 -23.16
C ASP A 4 33.40 2.62 -22.40
N VAL A 5 33.62 2.77 -21.10
CA VAL A 5 33.93 1.68 -20.19
C VAL A 5 32.63 1.06 -19.73
N TYR A 6 32.42 -0.20 -20.08
CA TYR A 6 31.22 -0.94 -19.67
C TYR A 6 31.54 -1.87 -18.50
N LYS A 7 30.58 -2.00 -17.57
CA LYS A 7 30.63 -3.03 -16.55
C LYS A 7 29.64 -4.14 -16.93
N ARG A 8 30.09 -5.37 -16.87
CA ARG A 8 29.26 -6.56 -17.15
C ARG A 8 29.39 -7.55 -16.02
N GLN A 9 28.34 -8.32 -15.81
CA GLN A 9 28.30 -9.32 -14.77
C GLN A 9 28.48 -10.71 -15.36
N ASP A 10 29.28 -11.54 -14.69
CA ASP A 10 29.44 -12.95 -15.05
C ASP A 10 28.21 -13.73 -14.64
N ALA A 11 27.58 -14.45 -15.57
CA ALA A 11 26.41 -15.26 -15.36
C ALA A 11 26.62 -16.47 -14.42
N VAL A 12 27.87 -16.87 -14.19
CA VAL A 12 28.22 -18.04 -13.36
C VAL A 12 28.53 -17.66 -11.92
N SER A 13 29.33 -16.62 -11.72
CA SER A 13 29.77 -16.21 -10.37
C SER A 13 29.13 -14.93 -9.86
N GLY A 14 28.50 -14.16 -10.72
CA GLY A 14 27.98 -12.83 -10.39
C GLY A 14 29.06 -11.75 -10.27
N ASN A 15 30.35 -12.07 -10.53
CA ASN A 15 31.43 -11.12 -10.47
C ASN A 15 31.34 -10.07 -11.59
N THR A 16 31.81 -8.86 -11.31
CA THR A 16 31.78 -7.76 -12.27
C THR A 16 33.05 -7.73 -13.09
N PHE A 17 32.89 -7.63 -14.40
CA PHE A 17 33.97 -7.41 -15.35
C PHE A 17 33.91 -5.99 -15.91
N THR A 18 35.06 -5.38 -16.08
CA THR A 18 35.24 -4.09 -16.76
C THR A 18 35.66 -4.32 -18.18
N ILE A 19 34.92 -3.77 -19.14
CA ILE A 19 35.22 -3.88 -20.57
C ILE A 19 35.59 -2.50 -21.10
N THR A 20 36.72 -2.42 -21.74
CA THR A 20 37.16 -1.26 -22.52
C THR A 20 37.17 -1.65 -24.00
N SER A 21 37.46 -0.71 -24.88
CA SER A 21 37.51 -0.97 -26.34
C SER A 21 38.46 -2.11 -26.76
N SER A 22 39.38 -2.53 -25.90
CA SER A 22 40.40 -3.54 -26.21
C SER A 22 40.69 -4.54 -25.10
N THR A 23 40.06 -4.42 -23.94
CA THR A 23 40.41 -5.24 -22.76
C THR A 23 39.17 -5.61 -21.95
N ILE A 24 39.10 -6.87 -21.51
CA ILE A 24 38.17 -7.34 -20.48
C ILE A 24 38.99 -7.68 -19.25
N SER A 25 38.66 -7.08 -18.11
CA SER A 25 39.33 -7.32 -16.83
C SER A 25 38.31 -7.58 -15.71
N GLY A 26 38.61 -8.60 -14.92
CA GLY A 26 37.75 -9.02 -13.79
C GLY A 26 38.34 -10.27 -13.13
N THR A 27 37.69 -10.73 -12.07
CA THR A 27 38.06 -11.94 -11.34
C THR A 27 37.16 -13.10 -11.73
N ILE A 28 37.75 -14.18 -12.23
CA ILE A 28 37.04 -15.43 -12.51
C ILE A 28 36.79 -16.16 -11.17
N GLY A 29 35.55 -16.65 -10.95
CA GLY A 29 35.21 -17.42 -9.77
C GLY A 29 35.90 -18.80 -9.72
N SER A 30 35.63 -19.57 -8.66
CA SER A 30 36.26 -20.87 -8.41
C SER A 30 35.94 -21.93 -9.47
N SER A 31 34.93 -21.73 -10.30
CA SER A 31 34.62 -22.58 -11.45
C SER A 31 35.67 -22.51 -12.58
N GLY A 32 36.52 -21.49 -12.58
CA GLY A 32 37.46 -21.22 -13.66
C GLY A 32 36.85 -20.79 -14.99
N ILE A 33 35.55 -20.51 -15.00
CA ILE A 33 34.75 -20.10 -16.16
C ILE A 33 34.04 -18.79 -15.85
N ALA A 34 34.12 -17.83 -16.79
CA ALA A 34 33.29 -16.62 -16.76
C ALA A 34 32.53 -16.49 -18.08
N VAL A 35 31.24 -16.25 -18.01
CA VAL A 35 30.35 -15.95 -19.14
C VAL A 35 29.93 -14.50 -19.03
N VAL A 36 30.56 -13.64 -19.78
CA VAL A 36 30.29 -12.19 -19.81
C VAL A 36 29.36 -11.88 -20.98
N TYR A 37 28.17 -11.40 -20.70
CA TYR A 37 27.20 -11.04 -21.72
C TYR A 37 26.84 -9.55 -21.65
N ASP A 38 26.29 -9.03 -22.71
CA ASP A 38 25.72 -7.69 -22.71
C ASP A 38 24.54 -7.65 -21.78
N ALA A 39 24.65 -6.98 -20.63
CA ALA A 39 23.45 -6.59 -19.90
C ALA A 39 22.67 -5.64 -20.81
N GLU A 40 21.43 -5.97 -21.15
CA GLU A 40 20.56 -5.01 -21.81
C GLU A 40 20.52 -3.73 -20.96
N PRO A 41 20.71 -2.55 -21.56
CA PRO A 41 20.58 -1.31 -20.81
C PRO A 41 19.22 -1.27 -20.14
N GLU A 42 19.18 -0.98 -18.85
CA GLU A 42 17.88 -0.76 -18.17
C GLU A 42 17.10 0.30 -18.95
N GLY A 43 15.90 -0.06 -19.37
CA GLY A 43 15.00 0.83 -20.09
C GLY A 43 14.60 2.06 -19.24
N PRO A 44 13.90 3.02 -19.84
CA PRO A 44 13.38 4.16 -19.11
C PRO A 44 12.38 3.69 -18.07
N SER A 45 12.40 4.30 -16.88
CA SER A 45 11.44 4.01 -15.80
C SER A 45 10.99 5.27 -15.09
N ALA A 46 9.77 5.23 -14.54
CA ALA A 46 9.18 6.31 -13.76
C ALA A 46 8.60 5.76 -12.46
N SER A 47 8.62 6.55 -11.39
CA SER A 47 8.04 6.17 -10.10
C SER A 47 7.63 7.39 -9.28
N VAL A 48 6.80 7.17 -8.25
CA VAL A 48 6.36 8.19 -7.30
C VAL A 48 6.76 7.81 -5.89
N THR A 49 7.23 8.78 -5.11
CA THR A 49 7.56 8.61 -3.69
C THR A 49 6.81 9.64 -2.83
N PRO A 50 6.08 9.25 -1.77
CA PRO A 50 5.84 7.87 -1.37
C PRO A 50 5.03 7.10 -2.42
N GLY A 51 5.07 5.76 -2.40
CA GLY A 51 4.18 4.91 -3.17
C GLY A 51 2.72 5.04 -2.72
N SER A 52 1.82 4.22 -3.27
CA SER A 52 0.39 4.22 -2.89
C SER A 52 0.22 4.13 -1.38
N THR A 53 -0.57 5.05 -0.80
CA THR A 53 -0.79 5.11 0.64
C THR A 53 -2.04 5.91 1.00
N ASN A 54 -2.53 5.73 2.23
CA ASN A 54 -3.48 6.64 2.85
C ASN A 54 -2.73 7.79 3.54
N TYR A 55 -3.33 8.97 3.57
CA TYR A 55 -2.81 10.13 4.28
C TYR A 55 -3.95 10.89 4.98
N ASN A 56 -3.64 11.54 6.10
CA ASN A 56 -4.59 12.24 6.96
C ASN A 56 -4.26 13.73 7.18
N THR A 57 -3.39 14.26 6.34
CA THR A 57 -3.04 15.68 6.29
C THR A 57 -3.87 16.41 5.23
N ASP A 58 -3.93 17.73 5.29
CA ASP A 58 -4.64 18.51 4.28
C ASP A 58 -4.07 18.29 2.88
N GLU A 59 -2.75 18.13 2.81
CA GLU A 59 -1.99 17.95 1.58
C GLU A 59 -0.98 16.82 1.73
N LEU A 60 -0.69 16.14 0.63
CA LEU A 60 0.40 15.18 0.51
C LEU A 60 1.35 15.64 -0.60
N THR A 61 2.63 15.77 -0.27
CA THR A 61 3.67 16.06 -1.25
C THR A 61 4.23 14.75 -1.81
N LEU A 62 4.21 14.64 -3.13
CA LEU A 62 4.76 13.52 -3.89
C LEU A 62 6.01 13.96 -4.64
N THR A 63 7.00 13.08 -4.71
CA THR A 63 8.20 13.27 -5.54
C THR A 63 8.11 12.37 -6.76
N LEU A 64 8.19 12.95 -7.94
CA LEU A 64 8.15 12.26 -9.21
C LEU A 64 9.59 11.91 -9.64
N ASN A 65 9.87 10.64 -9.83
CA ASN A 65 11.21 10.14 -10.17
C ASN A 65 11.21 9.52 -11.57
N CYS A 66 12.33 9.63 -12.28
CA CYS A 66 12.56 8.87 -13.50
C CYS A 66 14.04 8.51 -13.63
N LYS A 67 14.31 7.39 -14.34
CA LYS A 67 15.67 6.92 -14.65
C LYS A 67 15.76 6.61 -16.13
N ASN A 68 16.94 6.76 -16.71
CA ASN A 68 17.25 6.44 -18.10
C ASN A 68 16.29 7.11 -19.11
N ALA A 69 15.74 8.28 -18.77
CA ALA A 69 14.71 8.96 -19.52
C ALA A 69 15.18 10.29 -20.08
N LYS A 70 14.80 10.60 -21.33
CA LYS A 70 14.89 11.94 -21.93
C LYS A 70 13.64 12.77 -21.68
N ASN A 71 12.51 12.08 -21.49
CA ASN A 71 11.21 12.69 -21.21
C ASN A 71 10.46 11.86 -20.21
N ALA A 72 9.80 12.50 -19.25
CA ALA A 72 8.94 11.86 -18.29
C ALA A 72 7.65 12.65 -18.13
N GLN A 73 6.53 11.95 -17.93
CA GLN A 73 5.20 12.54 -17.88
C GLN A 73 4.40 11.94 -16.72
N TYR A 74 3.53 12.76 -16.14
CA TYR A 74 2.56 12.32 -15.15
C TYR A 74 1.16 12.81 -15.51
N SER A 75 0.16 12.13 -14.98
CA SER A 75 -1.26 12.47 -15.04
C SER A 75 -1.86 12.32 -13.65
N ILE A 76 -2.83 13.15 -13.30
CA ILE A 76 -3.63 13.04 -12.07
C ILE A 76 -5.07 12.75 -12.48
N ASP A 77 -5.69 11.73 -11.84
CA ASP A 77 -7.10 11.33 -12.02
C ASP A 77 -7.48 11.20 -13.52
N ASP A 78 -6.62 10.47 -14.25
CA ASP A 78 -6.77 10.23 -15.71
C ASP A 78 -6.82 11.50 -16.57
N GLY A 79 -6.36 12.63 -16.04
CA GLY A 79 -6.24 13.87 -16.79
C GLY A 79 -5.16 13.81 -17.87
N ALA A 80 -4.89 14.94 -18.51
CA ALA A 80 -3.85 15.04 -19.53
C ALA A 80 -2.45 14.81 -18.92
N PHE A 81 -1.57 14.12 -19.67
CA PHE A 81 -0.17 13.97 -19.29
C PHE A 81 0.60 15.27 -19.38
N VAL A 82 1.34 15.60 -18.32
CA VAL A 82 2.20 16.78 -18.21
C VAL A 82 3.65 16.32 -18.04
N ASN A 83 4.59 17.01 -18.67
CA ASN A 83 6.02 16.71 -18.53
C ASN A 83 6.51 17.06 -17.13
N TYR A 84 7.45 16.26 -16.60
CA TYR A 84 8.15 16.56 -15.36
C TYR A 84 9.64 16.26 -15.46
N THR A 85 10.42 16.81 -14.51
CA THR A 85 11.84 16.52 -14.33
C THR A 85 12.06 15.61 -13.14
N ASN A 86 13.10 14.80 -13.17
CA ASN A 86 13.43 13.89 -12.06
C ASN A 86 13.56 14.63 -10.73
N GLY A 87 12.87 14.16 -9.70
CA GLY A 87 12.83 14.78 -8.38
C GLY A 87 11.83 15.93 -8.24
N GLN A 88 11.03 16.22 -9.29
CA GLN A 88 9.98 17.23 -9.19
C GLN A 88 8.96 16.86 -8.12
N LYS A 89 8.57 17.85 -7.33
CA LYS A 89 7.52 17.71 -6.31
C LYS A 89 6.19 18.20 -6.84
N ILE A 90 5.14 17.48 -6.53
CA ILE A 90 3.75 17.89 -6.72
C ILE A 90 3.00 17.73 -5.40
N THR A 91 1.93 18.48 -5.22
CA THR A 91 1.06 18.42 -4.05
C THR A 91 -0.32 17.97 -4.47
N ILE A 92 -0.89 17.00 -3.74
CA ILE A 92 -2.26 16.52 -3.92
C ILE A 92 -3.04 16.70 -2.62
N GLY A 93 -4.36 16.60 -2.67
CA GLY A 93 -5.23 16.58 -1.49
C GLY A 93 -5.77 17.95 -1.06
N THR A 94 -5.24 19.06 -1.58
CA THR A 94 -5.71 20.42 -1.23
C THR A 94 -7.21 20.55 -1.46
N ASN A 95 -7.96 20.90 -0.41
CA ASN A 95 -9.41 21.07 -0.43
C ASN A 95 -10.22 19.83 -0.85
N LEU A 96 -9.61 18.64 -0.87
CA LEU A 96 -10.36 17.41 -1.12
C LEU A 96 -11.10 16.95 0.14
N ALA A 97 -12.29 16.41 -0.05
CA ALA A 97 -13.02 15.73 1.01
C ALA A 97 -12.28 14.46 1.49
N TYR A 98 -12.57 14.05 2.72
CA TYR A 98 -12.12 12.74 3.20
C TYR A 98 -12.74 11.61 2.36
N ASP A 99 -12.08 10.46 2.35
CA ASP A 99 -12.39 9.27 1.53
C ASP A 99 -12.27 9.49 0.01
N THR A 100 -11.74 10.64 -0.41
CA THR A 100 -11.39 10.87 -1.82
C THR A 100 -10.11 10.13 -2.17
N VAL A 101 -10.16 9.41 -3.29
CA VAL A 101 -9.02 8.73 -3.90
C VAL A 101 -8.47 9.61 -5.03
N THR A 102 -7.17 9.88 -4.97
CA THR A 102 -6.43 10.52 -6.07
C THR A 102 -5.53 9.48 -6.73
N THR A 103 -5.53 9.39 -8.05
CA THR A 103 -4.62 8.55 -8.81
C THR A 103 -3.53 9.39 -9.47
N VAL A 104 -2.29 8.91 -9.41
CA VAL A 104 -1.16 9.53 -10.12
C VAL A 104 -0.51 8.48 -10.99
N THR A 105 -0.56 8.67 -12.30
CA THR A 105 0.05 7.79 -13.30
C THR A 105 1.29 8.46 -13.87
N VAL A 106 2.41 7.73 -13.92
CA VAL A 106 3.70 8.22 -14.45
C VAL A 106 4.22 7.28 -15.54
N LYS A 107 4.95 7.84 -16.49
CA LYS A 107 5.67 7.10 -17.54
C LYS A 107 6.91 7.88 -17.97
N ALA A 108 7.88 7.16 -18.53
CA ALA A 108 9.14 7.75 -18.99
C ALA A 108 9.55 7.22 -20.36
N SER A 109 10.31 7.99 -21.13
CA SER A 109 10.80 7.62 -22.45
C SER A 109 12.26 8.07 -22.65
N ASP A 110 13.08 7.23 -23.25
CA ASP A 110 14.45 7.55 -23.67
C ASP A 110 14.49 8.13 -25.11
N GLY A 111 13.34 8.25 -25.75
CA GLY A 111 13.16 8.68 -27.14
C GLY A 111 13.17 7.53 -28.16
N LYS A 112 13.42 6.28 -27.71
CA LYS A 112 13.32 5.05 -28.51
C LYS A 112 12.24 4.12 -27.96
N THR A 113 12.21 3.97 -26.65
CA THR A 113 11.26 3.14 -25.90
C THR A 113 10.54 4.02 -24.88
N THR A 114 9.35 3.58 -24.46
CA THR A 114 8.57 4.19 -23.38
C THR A 114 8.25 3.10 -22.37
N SER A 115 8.39 3.42 -21.07
CA SER A 115 8.02 2.52 -19.98
C SER A 115 6.51 2.27 -19.99
N ASP A 116 6.09 1.14 -19.46
CA ASP A 116 4.69 0.96 -19.09
C ASP A 116 4.28 2.04 -18.08
N PRO A 117 3.03 2.53 -18.16
CA PRO A 117 2.52 3.45 -17.16
C PRO A 117 2.41 2.80 -15.78
N GLU A 118 2.94 3.47 -14.74
CA GLU A 118 2.81 3.07 -13.35
C GLU A 118 1.78 3.95 -12.66
N THR A 119 0.78 3.36 -12.02
CA THR A 119 -0.31 4.07 -11.34
C THR A 119 -0.22 3.90 -9.83
N TYR A 120 -0.28 5.01 -9.11
CA TYR A 120 -0.27 5.11 -7.64
C TYR A 120 -1.59 5.69 -7.16
N THR A 121 -2.10 5.16 -6.06
CA THR A 121 -3.35 5.59 -5.44
C THR A 121 -3.13 6.17 -4.06
N TYR A 122 -3.76 7.31 -3.77
CA TYR A 122 -3.64 8.03 -2.51
C TYR A 122 -5.04 8.34 -1.99
N THR A 123 -5.38 7.85 -0.80
CA THR A 123 -6.68 8.09 -0.18
C THR A 123 -6.53 9.08 0.97
N LYS A 124 -7.25 10.21 0.91
CA LYS A 124 -7.34 11.16 2.01
C LYS A 124 -8.30 10.61 3.06
N VAL A 125 -7.82 10.32 4.27
CA VAL A 125 -8.63 9.73 5.35
C VAL A 125 -8.86 10.75 6.46
N ASP A 126 -10.05 10.73 7.07
CA ASP A 126 -10.35 11.56 8.22
C ASP A 126 -9.55 11.10 9.44
N PRO A 127 -8.67 11.94 10.02
CA PRO A 127 -7.92 11.59 11.22
C PRO A 127 -8.83 11.37 12.44
N ASN A 128 -10.06 11.90 12.40
CA ASN A 128 -11.05 11.78 13.47
C ASN A 128 -12.13 10.75 13.15
N ALA A 129 -12.00 10.03 12.04
CA ALA A 129 -12.99 9.01 11.65
C ALA A 129 -13.16 7.97 12.75
N VAL A 130 -14.39 7.83 13.22
CA VAL A 130 -14.75 6.80 14.17
C VAL A 130 -14.79 5.46 13.44
N LYS A 131 -13.94 4.54 13.85
CA LYS A 131 -13.95 3.18 13.32
C LYS A 131 -15.10 2.40 13.95
N VAL A 132 -15.87 1.73 13.11
CA VAL A 132 -17.01 0.90 13.54
C VAL A 132 -16.76 -0.55 13.17
N VAL A 133 -17.06 -1.46 14.10
CA VAL A 133 -17.17 -2.90 13.80
C VAL A 133 -18.62 -3.34 14.00
N ALA A 134 -19.06 -4.22 13.10
CA ALA A 134 -20.38 -4.82 13.16
C ALA A 134 -20.27 -6.35 13.26
N TYR A 135 -21.32 -6.96 13.78
CA TYR A 135 -21.49 -8.40 13.90
C TYR A 135 -22.81 -8.84 13.26
N ASP A 136 -22.72 -9.83 12.37
CA ASP A 136 -23.89 -10.49 11.80
C ASP A 136 -24.35 -11.63 12.72
N ASN A 137 -25.43 -11.36 13.44
CA ASN A 137 -26.03 -12.27 14.39
C ASN A 137 -26.99 -13.29 13.76
N SER A 138 -27.07 -13.36 12.43
CA SER A 138 -28.04 -14.22 11.72
C SER A 138 -27.85 -15.71 12.04
N SER A 139 -26.64 -16.15 12.26
CA SER A 139 -26.30 -17.54 12.59
C SER A 139 -26.47 -17.85 14.08
N THR A 140 -26.04 -16.96 14.96
CA THR A 140 -26.04 -17.16 16.41
C THR A 140 -27.34 -16.80 17.07
N LYS A 141 -28.09 -15.85 16.50
CA LYS A 141 -29.40 -15.38 17.00
C LYS A 141 -29.40 -15.05 18.50
N TRP A 142 -28.31 -14.48 18.98
CA TRP A 142 -28.20 -14.05 20.37
C TRP A 142 -29.20 -12.93 20.65
N SER A 143 -29.84 -12.97 21.80
CA SER A 143 -30.82 -11.95 22.23
C SER A 143 -30.16 -10.61 22.58
N LYS A 144 -28.86 -10.61 22.84
CA LYS A 144 -28.01 -9.44 23.06
C LYS A 144 -26.65 -9.71 22.48
N VAL A 145 -25.98 -8.68 21.98
CA VAL A 145 -24.62 -8.77 21.47
C VAL A 145 -23.77 -7.72 22.17
N ASN A 146 -22.63 -8.14 22.69
CA ASN A 146 -21.62 -7.27 23.29
C ASN A 146 -20.31 -7.40 22.51
N ALA A 147 -19.49 -6.37 22.60
CA ALA A 147 -18.12 -6.36 22.08
C ALA A 147 -17.12 -6.09 23.22
N TYR A 148 -16.23 -7.03 23.42
CA TYR A 148 -15.12 -6.92 24.35
C TYR A 148 -13.85 -6.61 23.59
N PHE A 149 -13.15 -5.53 23.97
CA PHE A 149 -11.98 -4.99 23.25
C PHE A 149 -10.72 -5.04 24.08
N TRP A 150 -9.58 -5.27 23.42
CA TRP A 150 -8.24 -5.09 24.00
C TRP A 150 -7.20 -4.68 22.94
N SER A 151 -6.03 -4.23 23.42
CA SER A 151 -4.90 -3.77 22.61
C SER A 151 -3.84 -4.85 22.38
N ASP A 152 -2.83 -4.57 21.55
CA ASP A 152 -1.74 -5.50 21.24
C ASP A 152 -0.92 -5.94 22.49
N ASP A 153 -0.88 -5.13 23.54
CA ASP A 153 -0.24 -5.44 24.83
C ASP A 153 -1.17 -6.18 25.81
N ASN A 154 -2.27 -6.74 25.32
CA ASN A 154 -3.32 -7.41 26.08
C ASN A 154 -3.99 -6.52 27.14
N LYS A 155 -3.91 -5.21 26.99
CA LYS A 155 -4.60 -4.28 27.88
C LYS A 155 -6.10 -4.29 27.59
N GLU A 156 -6.88 -4.66 28.60
CA GLU A 156 -8.35 -4.55 28.54
C GLU A 156 -8.77 -3.10 28.32
N MET A 157 -9.65 -2.90 27.36
CA MET A 157 -10.26 -1.59 27.07
C MET A 157 -11.73 -1.54 27.49
N THR A 158 -12.31 -2.69 27.77
CA THR A 158 -13.66 -2.85 28.32
C THR A 158 -13.66 -4.04 29.28
N SER A 159 -14.40 -3.92 30.38
CA SER A 159 -14.58 -5.08 31.30
C SER A 159 -15.53 -6.10 30.68
N TRP A 160 -15.27 -7.39 30.92
CA TRP A 160 -16.13 -8.48 30.44
C TRP A 160 -17.60 -8.33 30.90
N PRO A 161 -18.61 -8.57 30.06
CA PRO A 161 -18.59 -9.07 28.67
C PRO A 161 -18.36 -7.99 27.59
N GLY A 162 -17.92 -6.83 27.96
CA GLY A 162 -17.70 -5.70 27.07
C GLY A 162 -18.89 -4.75 27.03
N LYS A 163 -18.92 -3.89 26.01
CA LYS A 163 -20.01 -2.93 25.78
C LYS A 163 -21.10 -3.56 24.95
N LYS A 164 -22.35 -3.26 25.30
CA LYS A 164 -23.52 -3.66 24.49
C LYS A 164 -23.45 -2.97 23.12
N MET A 165 -23.64 -3.74 22.06
CA MET A 165 -23.70 -3.24 20.70
C MET A 165 -25.09 -2.69 20.37
N THR A 166 -25.14 -1.78 19.42
CA THR A 166 -26.40 -1.18 18.92
C THR A 166 -27.02 -2.09 17.87
N ASP A 167 -28.30 -2.42 18.03
CA ASP A 167 -29.08 -3.14 17.03
C ASP A 167 -29.42 -2.21 15.85
N LYS A 168 -29.00 -2.59 14.66
CA LYS A 168 -29.22 -1.86 13.40
C LYS A 168 -30.35 -2.49 12.57
N GLY A 169 -31.01 -3.51 13.10
CA GLY A 169 -32.00 -4.31 12.38
C GLY A 169 -31.36 -5.42 11.55
N ASN A 170 -32.18 -6.28 10.97
CA ASN A 170 -31.76 -7.41 10.11
C ASN A 170 -30.68 -8.31 10.73
N ASN A 171 -30.68 -8.47 12.05
CA ASN A 171 -29.65 -9.19 12.84
C ASN A 171 -28.25 -8.57 12.79
N ILE A 172 -28.11 -7.32 12.41
CA ILE A 172 -26.82 -6.61 12.42
C ILE A 172 -26.71 -5.76 13.69
N PHE A 173 -25.60 -5.90 14.37
CA PHE A 173 -25.24 -5.10 15.54
C PHE A 173 -23.93 -4.37 15.26
N ASP A 174 -23.81 -3.12 15.65
CA ASP A 174 -22.58 -2.37 15.48
C ASP A 174 -22.15 -1.63 16.76
N ILE A 175 -20.88 -1.21 16.77
CA ILE A 175 -20.29 -0.44 17.86
C ILE A 175 -19.05 0.30 17.38
N GLU A 176 -18.82 1.49 17.93
CA GLU A 176 -17.57 2.22 17.77
C GLU A 176 -16.41 1.47 18.43
N VAL A 177 -15.29 1.38 17.70
CA VAL A 177 -14.06 0.76 18.19
C VAL A 177 -13.34 1.76 19.09
N PRO A 178 -13.01 1.43 20.34
CA PRO A 178 -12.21 2.30 21.19
C PRO A 178 -10.82 2.56 20.59
N ASP A 179 -10.32 3.77 20.75
CA ASP A 179 -8.96 4.13 20.30
C ASP A 179 -7.91 3.17 20.85
N GLY A 180 -7.06 2.67 19.97
CA GLY A 180 -6.00 1.72 20.33
C GLY A 180 -6.45 0.26 20.42
N ALA A 181 -7.74 -0.06 20.31
CA ALA A 181 -8.20 -1.44 20.24
C ALA A 181 -7.69 -2.14 18.97
N LYS A 182 -7.18 -3.36 19.15
CA LYS A 182 -6.66 -4.20 18.07
C LYS A 182 -7.42 -5.51 17.92
N TYR A 183 -8.11 -5.92 18.96
CA TYR A 183 -8.85 -7.17 19.02
C TYR A 183 -10.25 -6.97 19.57
N VAL A 184 -11.15 -7.84 19.17
CA VAL A 184 -12.54 -7.89 19.64
C VAL A 184 -13.02 -9.32 19.77
N ILE A 185 -13.85 -9.58 20.79
CA ILE A 185 -14.72 -10.74 20.91
C ILE A 185 -16.15 -10.24 20.87
N PHE A 186 -16.97 -10.79 19.95
CA PHE A 186 -18.40 -10.63 20.02
C PHE A 186 -18.99 -11.75 20.88
N ASN A 187 -19.92 -11.41 21.76
CA ASN A 187 -20.48 -12.36 22.73
C ASN A 187 -21.88 -11.97 23.22
N ASN A 188 -22.55 -12.92 23.86
CA ASN A 188 -23.82 -12.66 24.55
C ASN A 188 -23.72 -12.75 26.08
N GLY A 189 -22.46 -12.93 26.60
CA GLY A 189 -22.15 -13.15 27.99
C GLY A 189 -21.87 -14.64 28.32
N ASP A 190 -22.52 -15.57 27.60
CA ASP A 190 -22.39 -17.02 27.81
C ASP A 190 -21.65 -17.72 26.67
N SER A 191 -21.85 -17.25 25.45
CA SER A 191 -21.20 -17.74 24.22
C SER A 191 -20.49 -16.59 23.50
N GLN A 192 -19.43 -16.91 22.78
CA GLN A 192 -18.57 -15.92 22.15
C GLN A 192 -17.98 -16.40 20.82
N THR A 193 -17.47 -15.47 20.03
CA THR A 193 -16.58 -15.75 18.88
C THR A 193 -15.18 -16.10 19.37
N ASP A 194 -14.32 -16.54 18.45
CA ASP A 194 -12.88 -16.53 18.66
C ASP A 194 -12.35 -15.10 18.87
N ASP A 195 -11.09 -14.98 19.27
CA ASP A 195 -10.33 -13.74 19.34
C ASP A 195 -10.12 -13.19 17.91
N LEU A 196 -10.75 -12.07 17.61
CA LEU A 196 -10.73 -11.49 16.26
C LEU A 196 -9.80 -10.28 16.23
N ARG A 197 -8.76 -10.33 15.38
CA ARG A 197 -8.01 -9.12 15.05
C ARG A 197 -8.88 -8.20 14.20
N ILE A 198 -9.05 -6.96 14.64
CA ILE A 198 -9.90 -5.97 13.97
C ILE A 198 -9.25 -5.59 12.63
N ALA A 199 -9.99 -5.79 11.53
CA ALA A 199 -9.55 -5.40 10.20
C ALA A 199 -9.60 -3.87 10.00
N ASP A 200 -8.87 -3.35 9.01
CA ASP A 200 -8.85 -1.92 8.73
C ASP A 200 -10.17 -1.42 8.12
N GLY A 201 -10.54 -0.19 8.48
CA GLY A 201 -11.79 0.45 8.06
C GLY A 201 -13.02 -0.05 8.83
N ASN A 202 -14.21 0.36 8.38
CA ASN A 202 -15.47 -0.14 8.93
C ASN A 202 -15.75 -1.54 8.39
N LYS A 203 -15.92 -2.51 9.27
CA LYS A 203 -16.05 -3.93 8.93
C LYS A 203 -17.17 -4.61 9.70
N ILE A 204 -17.78 -5.59 9.04
CA ILE A 204 -18.73 -6.53 9.65
C ILE A 204 -18.12 -7.92 9.68
N TYR A 205 -18.20 -8.60 10.81
CA TYR A 205 -17.86 -10.01 10.93
C TYR A 205 -19.09 -10.86 10.64
N SER A 206 -19.04 -11.61 9.55
CA SER A 206 -20.12 -12.45 9.08
C SER A 206 -19.59 -13.75 8.52
N ASN A 207 -20.20 -14.89 8.86
CA ASN A 207 -19.83 -16.22 8.36
C ASN A 207 -18.33 -16.53 8.50
N GLY A 208 -17.71 -16.14 9.62
CA GLY A 208 -16.31 -16.44 9.91
C GLY A 208 -15.29 -15.53 9.22
N SER A 209 -15.70 -14.42 8.61
CA SER A 209 -14.80 -13.50 7.91
C SER A 209 -15.21 -12.04 8.05
N TRP A 210 -14.22 -11.13 7.88
CA TRP A 210 -14.45 -9.71 7.81
C TRP A 210 -14.87 -9.28 6.39
N GLN A 211 -15.91 -8.47 6.30
CA GLN A 211 -16.43 -7.87 5.07
C GLN A 211 -16.55 -6.36 5.23
N ASN A 212 -16.64 -5.62 4.14
CA ASN A 212 -16.86 -4.17 4.19
C ASN A 212 -18.23 -3.88 4.81
N TYR A 213 -18.28 -2.86 5.66
CA TYR A 213 -19.50 -2.40 6.32
C TYR A 213 -19.72 -0.91 6.03
N SER A 214 -20.94 -0.57 5.61
CA SER A 214 -21.37 0.82 5.44
C SER A 214 -22.28 1.20 6.60
N THR A 215 -21.85 2.19 7.37
CA THR A 215 -22.70 2.81 8.38
C THR A 215 -23.66 3.77 7.67
N VAL A 216 -24.85 3.32 7.34
CA VAL A 216 -25.93 4.17 6.84
C VAL A 216 -26.83 4.57 7.98
#